data_16bb0d0f66e313e2b74a73a54f3656a9
#
_entry.id   16bb0d0f66e313e2b74a73a54f3656a9
#
_cell.length_a   1.000
_cell.length_b   1.000
_cell.length_c   1.000
_cell.angle_alpha   90.00
_cell.angle_beta   90.00
_cell.angle_gamma   90.00
#
_symmetry.space_group_name_H-M   'P 1'
#
loop_
_entity.id
_entity.type
_entity.pdbx_description
1 polymer ?
#
loop_
_entity_poly.entity_id
_entity_poly.type
_entity_poly.pdbx_seq_one_letter_code
_entity_poly.pdbx_strand_id
1 'polypeptide(L)'
;MKRILGPVLAAHYLAAFTALGMPLFLPQLLAELAPSAAVGWSGVLYVLPTLCTALTASTWGRLADRYGRKRSLLRAQLGLALGFAIAGFAPTLPWLVVGLIVQGTCGGSLAAANAYLASQPQAGPLARALDWTQYSARLAMVSAPALLGLAVALGPAQALYRALALLPLVAFALTWGLPADQPAPPAHSPRTASPRATQALPSMASANWPALMVAQFLFCFAMVVTFPYFIPYALARGAGHDALAGLLYSLPHLVYLVVLPWWRRGDGAAWLVPGLLLFALACAWQAFLDDTVALAGARLLFGLGMLFGLRGLNRSLAAVATGQGAGRLFGRFDACGKWAGVLAGVAAGALTQRWGPTTPFLAAALAAAAAALTVLVRFPSRRIADVAAHDA
;
A
#
# COMPACT_ATOMS: atom_id res chain seq x y z
N MET A 1 9.46 -23.96 9.65
CA MET A 1 9.40 -22.55 9.24
C MET A 1 9.64 -22.37 7.73
N LYS A 2 10.79 -22.75 7.17
CA LYS A 2 11.11 -22.51 5.75
C LYS A 2 10.16 -23.17 4.73
N ARG A 3 9.60 -24.35 5.05
CA ARG A 3 8.71 -25.12 4.14
C ARG A 3 7.35 -24.44 3.86
N ILE A 4 6.86 -23.57 4.74
CA ILE A 4 5.60 -22.84 4.57
C ILE A 4 5.88 -21.40 4.19
N LEU A 5 6.74 -20.72 4.96
CA LEU A 5 7.00 -19.29 4.79
C LEU A 5 7.58 -18.96 3.40
N GLY A 6 8.56 -19.73 2.90
CA GLY A 6 9.18 -19.48 1.61
C GLY A 6 8.18 -19.47 0.44
N PRO A 7 7.42 -20.55 0.21
CA PRO A 7 6.41 -20.58 -0.86
C PRO A 7 5.33 -19.49 -0.71
N VAL A 8 4.88 -19.18 0.52
CA VAL A 8 3.91 -18.10 0.74
C VAL A 8 4.51 -16.74 0.36
N LEU A 9 5.77 -16.47 0.73
CA LEU A 9 6.45 -15.21 0.36
C LEU A 9 6.66 -15.10 -1.14
N ALA A 10 7.02 -16.19 -1.81
CA ALA A 10 7.15 -16.22 -3.27
C ALA A 10 5.79 -15.94 -3.94
N ALA A 11 4.74 -16.63 -3.52
CA ALA A 11 3.38 -16.40 -4.02
C ALA A 11 2.89 -14.97 -3.72
N HIS A 12 3.20 -14.44 -2.53
CA HIS A 12 2.89 -13.06 -2.14
C HIS A 12 3.64 -12.05 -3.01
N TYR A 13 4.93 -12.29 -3.29
CA TYR A 13 5.73 -11.44 -4.17
C TYR A 13 5.16 -11.39 -5.59
N LEU A 14 4.84 -12.54 -6.19
CA LEU A 14 4.26 -12.62 -7.53
C LEU A 14 2.93 -11.89 -7.63
N ALA A 15 2.06 -12.07 -6.63
CA ALA A 15 0.79 -11.35 -6.55
C ALA A 15 0.98 -9.85 -6.35
N ALA A 16 1.93 -9.44 -5.50
CA ALA A 16 2.26 -8.03 -5.26
C ALA A 16 2.89 -7.38 -6.50
N PHE A 17 3.82 -8.08 -7.17
CA PHE A 17 4.44 -7.65 -8.42
C PHE A 17 3.38 -7.31 -9.48
N THR A 18 2.41 -8.21 -9.64
CA THR A 18 1.31 -8.03 -10.59
C THR A 18 0.38 -6.89 -10.17
N ALA A 19 -0.16 -6.96 -8.95
CA ALA A 19 -1.23 -6.07 -8.49
C ALA A 19 -0.76 -4.64 -8.20
N LEU A 20 0.50 -4.45 -7.80
CA LEU A 20 1.03 -3.14 -7.42
C LEU A 20 1.89 -2.50 -8.51
N GLY A 21 2.51 -3.31 -9.39
CA GLY A 21 3.38 -2.80 -10.45
C GLY A 21 2.61 -2.32 -11.68
N MET A 22 1.72 -3.14 -12.21
CA MET A 22 1.04 -2.85 -13.47
C MET A 22 0.12 -1.61 -13.47
N PRO A 23 -0.57 -1.26 -12.37
CA PRO A 23 -1.41 -0.05 -12.35
C PRO A 23 -0.68 1.25 -12.69
N LEU A 24 0.65 1.30 -12.54
CA LEU A 24 1.47 2.47 -12.90
C LEU A 24 1.51 2.72 -14.41
N PHE A 25 1.32 1.66 -15.20
CA PHE A 25 1.30 1.70 -16.67
C PHE A 25 -0.12 1.72 -17.24
N LEU A 26 -1.12 1.98 -16.39
CA LEU A 26 -2.51 2.14 -16.81
C LEU A 26 -2.71 3.32 -17.79
N PRO A 27 -2.02 4.46 -17.65
CA PRO A 27 -2.10 5.52 -18.67
C PRO A 27 -1.69 5.06 -20.07
N GLN A 28 -0.64 4.23 -20.18
CA GLN A 28 -0.19 3.66 -21.46
C GLN A 28 -1.24 2.70 -22.05
N LEU A 29 -1.79 1.81 -21.22
CA LEU A 29 -2.88 0.92 -21.64
C LEU A 29 -4.11 1.69 -22.11
N LEU A 30 -4.47 2.76 -21.40
CA LEU A 30 -5.61 3.60 -21.80
C LEU A 30 -5.32 4.37 -23.09
N ALA A 31 -4.08 4.80 -23.31
CA ALA A 31 -3.68 5.44 -24.56
C ALA A 31 -3.83 4.47 -25.76
N GLU A 32 -3.64 3.16 -25.54
CA GLU A 32 -3.86 2.13 -26.57
C GLU A 32 -5.36 1.87 -26.83
N LEU A 33 -6.18 1.78 -25.76
CA LEU A 33 -7.58 1.36 -25.85
C LEU A 33 -8.57 2.53 -26.05
N ALA A 34 -8.30 3.68 -25.47
CA ALA A 34 -9.19 4.83 -25.45
C ALA A 34 -8.40 6.13 -25.26
N PRO A 35 -7.68 6.63 -26.28
CA PRO A 35 -6.76 7.75 -26.17
C PRO A 35 -7.41 9.03 -25.60
N SER A 36 -8.67 9.32 -25.96
CA SER A 36 -9.43 10.47 -25.48
C SER A 36 -9.77 10.40 -23.98
N ALA A 37 -9.78 9.21 -23.41
CA ALA A 37 -10.12 8.98 -22.00
C ALA A 37 -8.89 8.84 -21.10
N ALA A 38 -7.68 8.67 -21.66
CA ALA A 38 -6.47 8.26 -20.92
C ALA A 38 -6.15 9.19 -19.75
N VAL A 39 -6.19 10.50 -19.93
CA VAL A 39 -5.83 11.44 -18.86
C VAL A 39 -6.88 11.50 -17.75
N GLY A 40 -8.17 11.56 -18.07
CA GLY A 40 -9.22 11.69 -17.05
C GLY A 40 -9.48 10.41 -16.26
N TRP A 41 -9.42 9.25 -16.91
CA TRP A 41 -9.82 7.98 -16.32
C TRP A 41 -8.68 7.24 -15.61
N SER A 42 -7.42 7.52 -15.90
CA SER A 42 -6.28 6.81 -15.30
C SER A 42 -6.31 6.82 -13.77
N GLY A 43 -6.60 7.95 -13.16
CA GLY A 43 -6.67 8.06 -11.69
C GLY A 43 -7.82 7.26 -11.08
N VAL A 44 -9.01 7.31 -11.69
CA VAL A 44 -10.19 6.55 -11.23
C VAL A 44 -9.97 5.05 -11.39
N LEU A 45 -9.48 4.62 -12.54
CA LEU A 45 -9.25 3.20 -12.84
C LEU A 45 -8.06 2.64 -12.03
N TYR A 46 -7.08 3.47 -11.69
CA TYR A 46 -5.98 3.10 -10.80
C TYR A 46 -6.49 2.64 -9.43
N VAL A 47 -7.46 3.34 -8.85
CA VAL A 47 -7.99 3.04 -7.52
C VAL A 47 -9.19 2.10 -7.52
N LEU A 48 -9.79 1.82 -8.66
CA LEU A 48 -10.99 0.97 -8.79
C LEU A 48 -10.80 -0.43 -8.18
N PRO A 49 -9.70 -1.17 -8.43
CA PRO A 49 -9.48 -2.46 -7.78
C PRO A 49 -9.37 -2.35 -6.25
N THR A 50 -8.75 -1.28 -5.75
CA THR A 50 -8.62 -1.05 -4.31
C THR A 50 -9.97 -0.77 -3.66
N LEU A 51 -10.81 0.04 -4.31
CA LEU A 51 -12.18 0.29 -3.87
C LEU A 51 -12.99 -1.01 -3.82
N CYS A 52 -12.97 -1.80 -4.89
CA CYS A 52 -13.68 -3.08 -4.94
C CYS A 52 -13.20 -4.05 -3.87
N THR A 53 -11.88 -4.13 -3.64
CA THR A 53 -11.29 -4.92 -2.56
C THR A 53 -11.77 -4.45 -1.18
N ALA A 54 -11.82 -3.15 -0.94
CA ALA A 54 -12.27 -2.59 0.33
C ALA A 54 -13.75 -2.92 0.61
N LEU A 55 -14.60 -2.82 -0.40
CA LEU A 55 -16.02 -3.13 -0.30
C LEU A 55 -16.28 -4.63 -0.04
N THR A 56 -15.47 -5.52 -0.60
CA THR A 56 -15.65 -6.98 -0.50
C THR A 56 -14.84 -7.64 0.63
N ALA A 57 -13.90 -6.92 1.25
CA ALA A 57 -12.97 -7.47 2.23
C ALA A 57 -13.67 -8.18 3.41
N SER A 58 -14.73 -7.58 3.98
CA SER A 58 -15.48 -8.15 5.10
C SER A 58 -16.20 -9.44 4.73
N THR A 59 -16.73 -9.52 3.51
CA THR A 59 -17.41 -10.71 2.99
C THR A 59 -16.41 -11.85 2.80
N TRP A 60 -15.27 -11.57 2.16
CA TRP A 60 -14.21 -12.56 1.99
C TRP A 60 -13.55 -12.99 3.29
N GLY A 61 -13.46 -12.10 4.29
CA GLY A 61 -13.02 -12.45 5.64
C GLY A 61 -13.93 -13.50 6.28
N ARG A 62 -15.23 -13.28 6.26
CA ARG A 62 -16.23 -14.24 6.78
C ARG A 62 -16.20 -15.59 6.05
N LEU A 63 -16.06 -15.55 4.70
CA LEU A 63 -15.92 -16.77 3.91
C LEU A 63 -14.62 -17.51 4.23
N ALA A 64 -13.52 -16.81 4.44
CA ALA A 64 -12.24 -17.39 4.84
C ALA A 64 -12.33 -18.10 6.20
N ASP A 65 -13.02 -17.49 7.17
CA ASP A 65 -13.24 -18.11 8.49
C ASP A 65 -14.13 -19.34 8.41
N ARG A 66 -15.11 -19.36 7.48
CA ARG A 66 -16.06 -20.48 7.31
C ARG A 66 -15.50 -21.63 6.45
N TYR A 67 -14.82 -21.32 5.36
CA TYR A 67 -14.39 -22.29 4.34
C TYR A 67 -12.90 -22.58 4.32
N GLY A 68 -12.12 -21.85 5.12
CA GLY A 68 -10.69 -22.00 5.26
C GLY A 68 -9.89 -20.89 4.56
N ARG A 69 -8.79 -20.50 5.19
CA ARG A 69 -7.94 -19.39 4.74
C ARG A 69 -7.09 -19.75 3.54
N LYS A 70 -6.66 -21.04 3.43
CA LYS A 70 -5.98 -21.55 2.23
C LYS A 70 -6.87 -21.43 0.99
N ARG A 71 -8.14 -21.87 1.10
CA ARG A 71 -9.11 -21.76 -0.01
C ARG A 71 -9.36 -20.30 -0.40
N SER A 72 -9.43 -19.41 0.59
CA SER A 72 -9.57 -17.98 0.34
C SER A 72 -8.35 -17.39 -0.39
N LEU A 73 -7.14 -17.82 -0.06
CA LEU A 73 -5.91 -17.40 -0.75
C LEU A 73 -5.88 -17.91 -2.19
N LEU A 74 -6.19 -19.19 -2.42
CA LEU A 74 -6.28 -19.77 -3.77
C LEU A 74 -7.30 -19.03 -4.63
N ARG A 75 -8.51 -18.78 -4.08
CA ARG A 75 -9.55 -17.99 -4.76
C ARG A 75 -9.04 -16.59 -5.12
N ALA A 76 -8.33 -15.90 -4.19
CA ALA A 76 -7.83 -14.56 -4.43
C ALA A 76 -6.79 -14.51 -5.56
N GLN A 77 -5.94 -15.52 -5.66
CA GLN A 77 -4.95 -15.65 -6.74
C GLN A 77 -5.62 -15.93 -8.09
N LEU A 78 -6.61 -16.81 -8.13
CA LEU A 78 -7.40 -17.04 -9.35
C LEU A 78 -8.19 -15.79 -9.78
N GLY A 79 -8.80 -15.08 -8.82
CA GLY A 79 -9.50 -13.83 -9.09
C GLY A 79 -8.59 -12.74 -9.65
N LEU A 80 -7.35 -12.65 -9.13
CA LEU A 80 -6.35 -11.75 -9.67
C LEU A 80 -5.95 -12.14 -11.10
N ALA A 81 -5.68 -13.42 -11.35
CA ALA A 81 -5.34 -13.92 -12.68
C ALA A 81 -6.47 -13.66 -13.70
N LEU A 82 -7.71 -13.94 -13.33
CA LEU A 82 -8.88 -13.71 -14.16
C LEU A 82 -9.06 -12.22 -14.47
N GLY A 83 -8.95 -11.35 -13.47
CA GLY A 83 -9.05 -9.90 -13.69
C GLY A 83 -7.98 -9.37 -14.62
N PHE A 84 -6.72 -9.85 -14.50
CA PHE A 84 -5.64 -9.50 -15.42
C PHE A 84 -5.86 -10.07 -16.82
N ALA A 85 -6.39 -11.29 -16.96
CA ALA A 85 -6.71 -11.87 -18.23
C ALA A 85 -7.82 -11.07 -18.95
N ILE A 86 -8.92 -10.75 -18.25
CA ILE A 86 -10.01 -9.94 -18.83
C ILE A 86 -9.47 -8.57 -19.28
N ALA A 87 -8.67 -7.90 -18.45
CA ALA A 87 -8.07 -6.62 -18.79
C ALA A 87 -7.11 -6.74 -20.00
N GLY A 88 -6.31 -7.80 -20.05
CA GLY A 88 -5.34 -8.06 -21.11
C GLY A 88 -5.97 -8.46 -22.46
N PHE A 89 -7.19 -8.96 -22.46
CA PHE A 89 -7.96 -9.27 -23.67
C PHE A 89 -9.10 -8.27 -23.92
N ALA A 90 -9.15 -7.17 -23.17
CA ALA A 90 -10.21 -6.18 -23.28
C ALA A 90 -10.20 -5.52 -24.69
N PRO A 91 -11.25 -5.64 -25.50
CA PRO A 91 -11.33 -4.95 -26.80
C PRO A 91 -11.73 -3.47 -26.67
N THR A 92 -12.27 -3.08 -25.51
CA THR A 92 -12.77 -1.72 -25.25
C THR A 92 -12.62 -1.34 -23.79
N LEU A 93 -12.72 -0.02 -23.49
CA LEU A 93 -12.66 0.50 -22.14
C LEU A 93 -13.64 -0.17 -21.15
N PRO A 94 -14.93 -0.42 -21.47
CA PRO A 94 -15.83 -1.14 -20.56
C PRO A 94 -15.32 -2.54 -20.16
N TRP A 95 -14.72 -3.30 -21.07
CA TRP A 95 -14.13 -4.59 -20.74
C TRP A 95 -12.91 -4.48 -19.83
N LEU A 96 -12.08 -3.45 -20.01
CA LEU A 96 -11.00 -3.14 -19.08
C LEU A 96 -11.57 -2.87 -17.68
N VAL A 97 -12.62 -2.04 -17.57
CA VAL A 97 -13.29 -1.75 -16.30
C VAL A 97 -13.80 -3.03 -15.64
N VAL A 98 -14.42 -3.95 -16.39
CA VAL A 98 -14.85 -5.27 -15.89
C VAL A 98 -13.66 -6.05 -15.34
N GLY A 99 -12.54 -6.10 -16.07
CA GLY A 99 -11.31 -6.76 -15.61
C GLY A 99 -10.80 -6.20 -14.27
N LEU A 100 -10.77 -4.87 -14.14
CA LEU A 100 -10.34 -4.19 -12.90
C LEU A 100 -11.32 -4.43 -11.74
N ILE A 101 -12.64 -4.48 -12.00
CA ILE A 101 -13.66 -4.82 -10.99
C ILE A 101 -13.45 -6.26 -10.52
N VAL A 102 -13.27 -7.22 -11.44
CA VAL A 102 -12.99 -8.63 -11.10
C VAL A 102 -11.68 -8.74 -10.29
N GLN A 103 -10.63 -8.05 -10.72
CA GLN A 103 -9.35 -8.00 -10.00
C GLN A 103 -9.54 -7.52 -8.55
N GLY A 104 -10.35 -6.48 -8.33
CA GLY A 104 -10.61 -5.95 -6.99
C GLY A 104 -11.56 -6.82 -6.17
N THR A 105 -12.71 -7.20 -6.74
CA THR A 105 -13.75 -7.96 -6.02
C THR A 105 -13.30 -9.38 -5.68
N CYS A 106 -12.65 -10.05 -6.63
CA CYS A 106 -12.20 -11.44 -6.48
C CYS A 106 -10.73 -11.55 -6.01
N GLY A 107 -9.96 -10.46 -6.02
CA GLY A 107 -8.56 -10.41 -5.60
C GLY A 107 -8.36 -10.38 -4.07
N GLY A 108 -7.42 -9.54 -3.61
CA GLY A 108 -7.09 -9.42 -2.18
C GLY A 108 -6.09 -10.47 -1.70
N SER A 109 -5.25 -10.99 -2.59
CA SER A 109 -4.26 -12.05 -2.32
C SER A 109 -3.25 -11.67 -1.22
N LEU A 110 -2.88 -10.38 -1.10
CA LEU A 110 -1.95 -9.93 -0.07
C LEU A 110 -2.55 -10.09 1.35
N ALA A 111 -3.80 -9.67 1.54
CA ALA A 111 -4.50 -9.84 2.81
C ALA A 111 -4.80 -11.33 3.10
N ALA A 112 -5.17 -12.10 2.07
CA ALA A 112 -5.42 -13.53 2.21
C ALA A 112 -4.15 -14.32 2.57
N ALA A 113 -2.97 -13.95 2.04
CA ALA A 113 -1.69 -14.55 2.43
C ALA A 113 -1.36 -14.29 3.90
N ASN A 114 -1.57 -13.06 4.39
CA ASN A 114 -1.38 -12.72 5.80
C ASN A 114 -2.34 -13.50 6.70
N ALA A 115 -3.61 -13.64 6.30
CA ALA A 115 -4.60 -14.44 7.03
C ALA A 115 -4.23 -15.94 7.05
N TYR A 116 -3.72 -16.47 5.93
CA TYR A 116 -3.22 -17.85 5.88
C TYR A 116 -2.01 -18.04 6.79
N LEU A 117 -1.02 -17.15 6.77
CA LEU A 117 0.13 -17.23 7.68
C LEU A 117 -0.29 -17.19 9.16
N ALA A 118 -1.31 -16.40 9.48
CA ALA A 118 -1.86 -16.33 10.85
C ALA A 118 -2.50 -17.65 11.30
N SER A 119 -2.92 -18.53 10.37
CA SER A 119 -3.47 -19.86 10.67
C SER A 119 -2.41 -20.98 10.73
N GLN A 120 -1.12 -20.64 10.51
CA GLN A 120 -0.04 -21.61 10.41
C GLN A 120 0.99 -21.44 11.55
N PRO A 121 0.84 -22.13 12.69
CA PRO A 121 1.81 -22.04 13.80
C PRO A 121 3.25 -22.39 13.38
N GLN A 122 3.38 -23.25 12.37
CA GLN A 122 4.68 -23.70 11.83
C GLN A 122 5.38 -22.61 10.99
N ALA A 123 4.70 -21.53 10.63
CA ALA A 123 5.31 -20.39 9.94
C ALA A 123 6.23 -19.56 10.87
N GLY A 124 6.23 -19.85 12.15
CA GLY A 124 6.97 -19.12 13.18
C GLY A 124 6.16 -17.97 13.81
N PRO A 125 6.78 -17.09 14.59
CA PRO A 125 6.10 -15.95 15.19
C PRO A 125 5.39 -15.11 14.14
N LEU A 126 4.09 -14.88 14.30
CA LEU A 126 3.24 -14.20 13.32
C LEU A 126 3.79 -12.79 12.97
N ALA A 127 4.25 -12.05 13.96
CA ALA A 127 4.82 -10.72 13.73
C ALA A 127 5.99 -10.76 12.73
N ARG A 128 6.89 -11.76 12.87
CA ARG A 128 8.01 -11.95 11.95
C ARG A 128 7.54 -12.35 10.54
N ALA A 129 6.53 -13.22 10.45
CA ALA A 129 5.96 -13.63 9.16
C ALA A 129 5.32 -12.44 8.42
N LEU A 130 4.61 -11.58 9.14
CA LEU A 130 4.02 -10.34 8.60
C LEU A 130 5.10 -9.33 8.19
N ASP A 131 6.19 -9.19 8.94
CA ASP A 131 7.34 -8.37 8.52
C ASP A 131 7.88 -8.85 7.17
N TRP A 132 8.04 -10.16 6.98
CA TRP A 132 8.51 -10.72 5.71
C TRP A 132 7.53 -10.47 4.56
N THR A 133 6.21 -10.48 4.78
CA THR A 133 5.24 -10.11 3.73
C THR A 133 5.34 -8.64 3.35
N GLN A 134 5.61 -7.74 4.32
CA GLN A 134 5.88 -6.33 4.03
C GLN A 134 7.16 -6.17 3.19
N TYR A 135 8.24 -6.90 3.52
CA TYR A 135 9.45 -6.90 2.69
C TYR A 135 9.17 -7.42 1.28
N SER A 136 8.41 -8.49 1.15
CA SER A 136 7.99 -9.06 -0.14
C SER A 136 7.21 -8.05 -0.99
N ALA A 137 6.24 -7.34 -0.40
CA ALA A 137 5.49 -6.30 -1.10
C ALA A 137 6.40 -5.13 -1.53
N ARG A 138 7.31 -4.68 -0.66
CA ARG A 138 8.26 -3.60 -1.00
C ARG A 138 9.26 -4.02 -2.07
N LEU A 139 9.73 -5.26 -2.03
CA LEU A 139 10.59 -5.80 -3.09
C LEU A 139 9.85 -5.81 -4.45
N ALA A 140 8.56 -6.17 -4.46
CA ALA A 140 7.73 -6.07 -5.66
C ALA A 140 7.61 -4.61 -6.14
N MET A 141 7.40 -3.66 -5.23
CA MET A 141 7.33 -2.22 -5.55
C MET A 141 8.67 -1.63 -6.02
N VAL A 142 9.80 -2.28 -5.73
CA VAL A 142 11.11 -1.91 -6.27
C VAL A 142 11.33 -2.52 -7.64
N SER A 143 11.05 -3.81 -7.81
CA SER A 143 11.38 -4.54 -9.04
C SER A 143 10.33 -4.37 -10.15
N ALA A 144 9.02 -4.36 -9.80
CA ALA A 144 7.98 -4.35 -10.81
C ALA A 144 7.98 -3.09 -11.68
N PRO A 145 8.05 -1.85 -11.17
CA PRO A 145 7.98 -0.67 -12.02
C PRO A 145 9.12 -0.60 -13.05
N ALA A 146 10.34 -0.95 -12.66
CA ALA A 146 11.49 -0.95 -13.56
C ALA A 146 11.39 -2.06 -14.62
N LEU A 147 11.07 -3.30 -14.21
CA LEU A 147 10.97 -4.45 -15.12
C LEU A 147 9.77 -4.32 -16.06
N LEU A 148 8.62 -3.85 -15.55
CA LEU A 148 7.43 -3.63 -16.35
C LEU A 148 7.61 -2.44 -17.30
N GLY A 149 8.30 -1.38 -16.88
CA GLY A 149 8.65 -0.27 -17.75
C GLY A 149 9.55 -0.70 -18.92
N LEU A 150 10.50 -1.62 -18.66
CA LEU A 150 11.28 -2.22 -19.74
C LEU A 150 10.40 -3.07 -20.67
N ALA A 151 9.47 -3.85 -20.11
CA ALA A 151 8.60 -4.71 -20.90
C ALA A 151 7.58 -3.92 -21.74
N VAL A 152 7.03 -2.81 -21.22
CA VAL A 152 6.14 -1.90 -21.96
C VAL A 152 6.88 -1.24 -23.13
N ALA A 153 8.18 -0.95 -22.98
CA ALA A 153 9.00 -0.42 -24.08
C ALA A 153 9.21 -1.42 -25.23
N LEU A 154 9.03 -2.74 -24.96
CA LEU A 154 9.21 -3.81 -25.96
C LEU A 154 7.91 -4.23 -26.66
N GLY A 155 6.74 -3.79 -26.20
CA GLY A 155 5.47 -4.15 -26.77
C GLY A 155 4.27 -3.47 -26.09
N PRO A 156 3.05 -3.72 -26.60
CA PRO A 156 1.86 -3.05 -26.09
C PRO A 156 1.58 -3.40 -24.62
N ALA A 157 1.14 -2.42 -23.85
CA ALA A 157 0.79 -2.59 -22.42
C ALA A 157 -0.30 -3.66 -22.22
N GLN A 158 -1.21 -3.81 -23.21
CA GLN A 158 -2.23 -4.84 -23.18
C GLN A 158 -1.65 -6.27 -23.24
N ALA A 159 -0.60 -6.49 -24.03
CA ALA A 159 0.09 -7.79 -24.07
C ALA A 159 0.75 -8.11 -22.72
N LEU A 160 1.27 -7.09 -22.04
CA LEU A 160 1.86 -7.25 -20.72
C LEU A 160 0.81 -7.64 -19.67
N TYR A 161 -0.41 -7.08 -19.72
CA TYR A 161 -1.51 -7.53 -18.86
C TYR A 161 -1.83 -9.02 -19.06
N ARG A 162 -1.83 -9.51 -20.31
CA ARG A 162 -2.00 -10.93 -20.61
C ARG A 162 -0.90 -11.80 -20.00
N ALA A 163 0.34 -11.41 -20.19
CA ALA A 163 1.49 -12.14 -19.63
C ALA A 163 1.47 -12.16 -18.10
N LEU A 164 1.14 -11.03 -17.48
CA LEU A 164 1.07 -10.90 -16.02
C LEU A 164 -0.05 -11.72 -15.38
N ALA A 165 -1.09 -12.12 -16.12
CA ALA A 165 -2.11 -13.05 -15.62
C ALA A 165 -1.52 -14.42 -15.23
N LEU A 166 -0.37 -14.79 -15.79
CA LEU A 166 0.30 -16.06 -15.48
C LEU A 166 0.95 -16.05 -14.07
N LEU A 167 1.42 -14.90 -13.57
CA LEU A 167 2.10 -14.83 -12.28
C LEU A 167 1.20 -15.22 -11.10
N PRO A 168 -0.05 -14.76 -10.98
CA PRO A 168 -0.97 -15.25 -9.96
C PRO A 168 -1.33 -16.73 -10.14
N LEU A 169 -1.27 -17.31 -11.35
CA LEU A 169 -1.45 -18.75 -11.54
C LEU A 169 -0.24 -19.54 -11.01
N VAL A 170 0.98 -19.03 -11.19
CA VAL A 170 2.18 -19.60 -10.55
C VAL A 170 2.05 -19.49 -9.03
N ALA A 171 1.61 -18.35 -8.51
CA ALA A 171 1.34 -18.17 -7.08
C ALA A 171 0.30 -19.16 -6.56
N PHE A 172 -0.76 -19.41 -7.35
CA PHE A 172 -1.79 -20.43 -7.07
C PHE A 172 -1.17 -21.83 -6.96
N ALA A 173 -0.35 -22.23 -7.95
CA ALA A 173 0.33 -23.53 -7.94
C ALA A 173 1.23 -23.71 -6.70
N LEU A 174 2.02 -22.67 -6.34
CA LEU A 174 2.82 -22.68 -5.12
C LEU A 174 1.97 -22.84 -3.86
N THR A 175 0.82 -22.18 -3.82
CA THR A 175 -0.11 -22.22 -2.68
C THR A 175 -0.85 -23.56 -2.60
N TRP A 176 -1.14 -24.19 -3.75
CA TRP A 176 -1.86 -25.47 -3.81
C TRP A 176 -1.15 -26.57 -3.03
N GLY A 177 0.18 -26.65 -3.14
CA GLY A 177 1.02 -27.61 -2.42
C GLY A 177 1.19 -27.35 -0.92
N LEU A 178 0.69 -26.24 -0.38
CA LEU A 178 0.81 -25.91 1.03
C LEU A 178 -0.18 -26.71 1.90
N PRO A 179 0.08 -26.89 3.22
CA PRO A 179 -0.83 -27.57 4.13
C PRO A 179 -2.18 -26.84 4.22
N ALA A 180 -3.23 -27.60 4.51
CA ALA A 180 -4.53 -27.02 4.83
C ALA A 180 -4.47 -26.18 6.11
N ASP A 181 -5.49 -25.36 6.33
CA ASP A 181 -5.61 -24.58 7.56
C ASP A 181 -5.69 -25.53 8.76
N GLN A 182 -4.97 -25.20 9.81
CA GLN A 182 -5.24 -25.83 11.10
C GLN A 182 -6.47 -25.15 11.71
N PRO A 183 -7.45 -25.90 12.22
CA PRO A 183 -8.56 -25.32 12.96
C PRO A 183 -7.98 -24.41 14.05
N ALA A 184 -8.48 -23.19 14.15
CA ALA A 184 -8.14 -22.36 15.30
C ALA A 184 -8.47 -23.18 16.54
N PRO A 185 -7.58 -23.28 17.55
CA PRO A 185 -7.95 -23.89 18.82
C PRO A 185 -9.28 -23.29 19.24
N PRO A 186 -10.25 -24.11 19.65
CA PRO A 186 -11.52 -23.57 20.11
C PRO A 186 -11.21 -22.48 21.13
N ALA A 187 -11.89 -21.35 21.01
CA ALA A 187 -11.75 -20.21 21.94
C ALA A 187 -12.30 -20.61 23.32
N HIS A 188 -11.72 -21.67 23.90
CA HIS A 188 -11.98 -22.18 25.22
C HIS A 188 -10.80 -21.82 26.09
N SER A 189 -10.80 -20.64 26.53
CA SER A 189 -10.57 -20.23 27.91
C SER A 189 -10.90 -18.74 27.95
N PRO A 190 -11.83 -18.29 28.77
CA PRO A 190 -11.73 -16.96 29.26
C PRO A 190 -10.32 -16.90 29.87
N ARG A 191 -9.38 -16.24 29.19
CA ARG A 191 -8.18 -15.79 29.90
C ARG A 191 -8.76 -15.11 31.12
N THR A 192 -8.62 -15.77 32.25
CA THR A 192 -8.85 -15.20 33.56
C THR A 192 -8.08 -13.88 33.53
N ALA A 193 -8.82 -12.83 33.22
CA ALA A 193 -8.33 -11.47 33.34
C ALA A 193 -7.95 -11.36 34.80
N SER A 194 -6.65 -11.32 35.05
CA SER A 194 -6.14 -10.98 36.38
C SER A 194 -6.90 -9.71 36.80
N PRO A 195 -7.58 -9.70 37.96
CA PRO A 195 -8.42 -8.56 38.37
C PRO A 195 -7.65 -7.28 38.63
N ARG A 196 -6.34 -7.27 38.39
CA ARG A 196 -5.44 -6.14 38.65
C ARG A 196 -5.19 -5.20 37.46
N ALA A 197 -5.73 -5.45 36.28
CA ALA A 197 -5.57 -4.56 35.12
C ALA A 197 -6.79 -3.61 34.90
N THR A 198 -7.65 -3.45 35.90
CA THR A 198 -8.73 -2.46 35.85
C THR A 198 -8.25 -1.15 36.51
N GLN A 199 -7.14 -0.62 36.06
CA GLN A 199 -6.91 0.80 36.20
C GLN A 199 -7.12 1.46 34.85
N ALA A 200 -8.26 2.08 34.76
CA ALA A 200 -8.62 3.00 33.73
C ALA A 200 -7.54 4.07 33.60
N LEU A 201 -6.72 3.95 32.56
CA LEU A 201 -6.06 5.12 31.99
C LEU A 201 -6.98 5.62 30.89
N PRO A 202 -7.80 6.59 31.22
CA PRO A 202 -8.84 7.02 30.33
C PRO A 202 -8.49 8.35 29.68
N SER A 203 -9.31 8.76 28.85
CA SER A 203 -9.64 10.10 28.40
C SER A 203 -8.61 10.88 27.58
N MET A 204 -7.30 10.78 27.79
CA MET A 204 -6.31 11.57 27.02
C MET A 204 -5.88 10.89 25.71
N ALA A 205 -5.82 9.56 25.67
CA ALA A 205 -5.58 8.79 24.43
C ALA A 205 -6.78 8.92 23.48
N SER A 206 -7.99 9.00 24.00
CA SER A 206 -9.21 9.20 23.19
C SER A 206 -9.31 10.60 22.57
N ALA A 207 -8.76 11.62 23.23
CA ALA A 207 -8.81 13.01 22.76
C ALA A 207 -7.96 13.26 21.51
N ASN A 208 -6.88 12.48 21.30
CA ASN A 208 -5.97 12.65 20.18
C ASN A 208 -6.25 11.71 19.00
N TRP A 209 -7.14 10.73 19.14
CA TRP A 209 -7.51 9.80 18.09
C TRP A 209 -8.01 10.47 16.79
N PRO A 210 -8.91 11.48 16.83
CA PRO A 210 -9.36 12.15 15.61
C PRO A 210 -8.21 12.81 14.85
N ALA A 211 -7.28 13.44 15.55
CA ALA A 211 -6.11 14.07 14.93
C ALA A 211 -5.20 13.05 14.23
N LEU A 212 -5.01 11.88 14.84
CA LEU A 212 -4.24 10.79 14.24
C LEU A 212 -4.93 10.24 12.99
N MET A 213 -6.27 10.13 13.00
CA MET A 213 -7.06 9.73 11.83
C MET A 213 -6.95 10.74 10.70
N VAL A 214 -7.02 12.05 11.01
CA VAL A 214 -6.86 13.12 10.01
C VAL A 214 -5.44 13.09 9.43
N ALA A 215 -4.41 12.96 10.27
CA ALA A 215 -3.03 12.86 9.81
C ALA A 215 -2.81 11.62 8.91
N GLN A 216 -3.39 10.47 9.28
CA GLN A 216 -3.37 9.24 8.48
C GLN A 216 -4.02 9.46 7.12
N PHE A 217 -5.23 10.05 7.11
CA PHE A 217 -5.97 10.31 5.89
C PHE A 217 -5.16 11.22 4.94
N LEU A 218 -4.72 12.37 5.45
CA LEU A 218 -3.97 13.36 4.68
C LEU A 218 -2.65 12.80 4.15
N PHE A 219 -1.93 12.02 4.96
CA PHE A 219 -0.67 11.43 4.54
C PHE A 219 -0.84 10.31 3.52
N CYS A 220 -1.83 9.42 3.70
CA CYS A 220 -2.16 8.41 2.71
C CYS A 220 -2.65 9.03 1.40
N PHE A 221 -3.46 10.09 1.47
CA PHE A 221 -3.85 10.87 0.30
C PHE A 221 -2.62 11.44 -0.40
N ALA A 222 -1.72 12.09 0.34
CA ALA A 222 -0.50 12.69 -0.21
C ALA A 222 0.40 11.66 -0.92
N MET A 223 0.53 10.46 -0.36
CA MET A 223 1.30 9.39 -1.00
C MET A 223 0.66 8.93 -2.32
N VAL A 224 -0.65 8.68 -2.32
CA VAL A 224 -1.32 8.02 -3.45
C VAL A 224 -1.63 8.99 -4.58
N VAL A 225 -1.91 10.26 -4.31
CA VAL A 225 -2.29 11.24 -5.34
C VAL A 225 -1.22 11.42 -6.44
N THR A 226 0.05 11.14 -6.14
CA THR A 226 1.17 11.24 -7.08
C THR A 226 1.36 9.97 -7.94
N PHE A 227 0.76 8.83 -7.57
CA PHE A 227 1.08 7.53 -8.18
C PHE A 227 0.52 7.34 -9.58
N PRO A 228 -0.76 7.62 -9.86
CA PRO A 228 -1.37 7.26 -11.15
C PRO A 228 -0.73 7.91 -12.36
N TYR A 229 -0.13 9.09 -12.17
CA TYR A 229 0.45 9.89 -13.25
C TYR A 229 1.97 10.02 -13.15
N PHE A 230 2.61 9.26 -12.27
CA PHE A 230 4.06 9.40 -12.08
C PHE A 230 4.87 9.03 -13.32
N ILE A 231 4.53 7.93 -14.01
CA ILE A 231 5.26 7.50 -15.21
C ILE A 231 5.17 8.56 -16.32
N PRO A 232 3.98 9.02 -16.76
CA PRO A 232 3.88 10.12 -17.73
C PRO A 232 4.59 11.41 -17.28
N TYR A 233 4.50 11.72 -15.99
CA TYR A 233 5.19 12.88 -15.42
C TYR A 233 6.71 12.76 -15.53
N ALA A 234 7.29 11.61 -15.15
CA ALA A 234 8.73 11.38 -15.22
C ALA A 234 9.26 11.38 -16.66
N LEU A 235 8.51 10.83 -17.61
CA LEU A 235 8.83 10.89 -19.04
C LEU A 235 8.87 12.33 -19.55
N ALA A 236 7.88 13.15 -19.17
CA ALA A 236 7.85 14.57 -19.51
C ALA A 236 9.00 15.39 -18.88
N ARG A 237 9.68 14.85 -17.85
CA ARG A 237 10.84 15.44 -17.15
C ARG A 237 12.18 14.82 -17.60
N GLY A 238 12.22 14.22 -18.77
CA GLY A 238 13.45 13.72 -19.39
C GLY A 238 13.89 12.32 -18.96
N ALA A 239 13.00 11.51 -18.40
CA ALA A 239 13.31 10.12 -18.06
C ALA A 239 13.64 9.25 -19.30
N GLY A 240 13.36 9.74 -20.51
CA GLY A 240 13.73 9.13 -21.78
C GLY A 240 12.94 7.87 -22.13
N HIS A 241 12.71 6.98 -21.18
CA HIS A 241 11.96 5.73 -21.39
C HIS A 241 11.28 5.21 -20.10
N ASP A 242 10.26 4.37 -20.26
CA ASP A 242 9.42 3.84 -19.18
C ASP A 242 10.19 3.09 -18.09
N ALA A 243 11.26 2.39 -18.45
CA ALA A 243 12.10 1.66 -17.48
C ALA A 243 12.79 2.61 -16.50
N LEU A 244 13.33 3.74 -16.96
CA LEU A 244 13.93 4.74 -16.09
C LEU A 244 12.86 5.44 -15.24
N ALA A 245 11.71 5.78 -15.83
CA ALA A 245 10.57 6.32 -15.09
C ALA A 245 10.09 5.34 -14.00
N GLY A 246 10.03 4.04 -14.30
CA GLY A 246 9.72 2.97 -13.34
C GLY A 246 10.77 2.83 -12.24
N LEU A 247 12.06 2.96 -12.57
CA LEU A 247 13.14 2.97 -11.59
C LEU A 247 13.03 4.18 -10.65
N LEU A 248 12.79 5.37 -11.18
CA LEU A 248 12.56 6.59 -10.38
C LEU A 248 11.34 6.41 -9.44
N TYR A 249 10.27 5.78 -9.93
CA TYR A 249 9.14 5.42 -9.07
C TYR A 249 9.57 4.50 -7.92
N SER A 250 10.45 3.55 -8.17
CA SER A 250 10.89 2.53 -7.21
C SER A 250 11.78 3.08 -6.09
N LEU A 251 12.49 4.20 -6.31
CA LEU A 251 13.47 4.75 -5.36
C LEU A 251 12.94 4.92 -3.92
N PRO A 252 11.74 5.45 -3.65
CA PRO A 252 11.21 5.55 -2.29
C PRO A 252 11.06 4.20 -1.60
N HIS A 253 10.68 3.16 -2.32
CA HIS A 253 10.53 1.82 -1.77
C HIS A 253 11.88 1.17 -1.53
N LEU A 254 12.88 1.46 -2.37
CA LEU A 254 14.27 1.04 -2.16
C LEU A 254 14.83 1.69 -0.89
N VAL A 255 14.65 3.01 -0.72
CA VAL A 255 15.02 3.72 0.52
C VAL A 255 14.40 3.05 1.74
N TYR A 256 13.11 2.71 1.66
CA TYR A 256 12.41 2.02 2.74
C TYR A 256 13.07 0.67 3.08
N LEU A 257 13.40 -0.15 2.07
CA LEU A 257 14.04 -1.47 2.28
C LEU A 257 15.45 -1.35 2.86
N VAL A 258 16.23 -0.38 2.39
CA VAL A 258 17.63 -0.21 2.79
C VAL A 258 17.73 0.42 4.18
N VAL A 259 16.94 1.46 4.45
CA VAL A 259 17.07 2.24 5.71
C VAL A 259 16.36 1.57 6.87
N LEU A 260 15.23 0.87 6.64
CA LEU A 260 14.43 0.27 7.70
C LEU A 260 15.22 -0.68 8.64
N PRO A 261 16.11 -1.57 8.18
CA PRO A 261 16.88 -2.47 9.06
C PRO A 261 17.78 -1.73 10.03
N TRP A 262 18.36 -0.63 9.59
CA TRP A 262 19.27 0.21 10.40
C TRP A 262 18.52 1.05 11.43
N TRP A 263 17.26 1.39 11.11
CA TRP A 263 16.41 2.23 11.94
C TRP A 263 15.57 1.47 12.98
N ARG A 264 15.75 0.17 13.14
CA ARG A 264 14.90 -0.68 14.00
C ARG A 264 14.90 -0.30 15.48
N ARG A 265 15.89 0.47 15.99
CA ARG A 265 16.12 0.78 17.41
C ARG A 265 15.73 2.20 17.81
N GLY A 266 15.21 3.03 16.91
CA GLY A 266 14.91 4.43 17.19
C GLY A 266 13.45 4.68 17.61
N ASP A 267 13.23 5.76 18.35
CA ASP A 267 11.91 6.28 18.70
C ASP A 267 11.18 6.80 17.45
N GLY A 268 10.28 5.96 16.90
CA GLY A 268 9.58 6.28 15.65
C GLY A 268 8.57 7.43 15.79
N ALA A 269 8.06 7.71 16.99
CA ALA A 269 7.05 8.75 17.20
C ALA A 269 7.64 10.17 17.04
N ALA A 270 8.88 10.39 17.50
CA ALA A 270 9.57 11.67 17.37
C ALA A 270 9.81 12.07 15.90
N TRP A 271 9.88 11.10 14.99
CA TRP A 271 10.14 11.33 13.57
C TRP A 271 8.87 11.57 12.74
N LEU A 272 7.68 11.54 13.35
CA LEU A 272 6.42 11.73 12.61
C LEU A 272 6.38 13.10 11.93
N VAL A 273 6.51 14.18 12.67
CA VAL A 273 6.44 15.54 12.12
C VAL A 273 7.60 15.83 11.15
N PRO A 274 8.89 15.57 11.51
CA PRO A 274 9.97 15.69 10.55
C PRO A 274 9.76 14.89 9.26
N GLY A 275 9.24 13.66 9.36
CA GLY A 275 8.94 12.82 8.21
C GLY A 275 7.85 13.40 7.31
N LEU A 276 6.75 13.91 7.89
CA LEU A 276 5.67 14.55 7.14
C LEU A 276 6.14 15.83 6.44
N LEU A 277 6.96 16.66 7.10
CA LEU A 277 7.53 17.87 6.51
C LEU A 277 8.55 17.56 5.42
N LEU A 278 9.42 16.58 5.63
CA LEU A 278 10.37 16.13 4.60
C LEU A 278 9.64 15.59 3.38
N PHE A 279 8.56 14.82 3.58
CA PHE A 279 7.72 14.34 2.50
C PHE A 279 7.04 15.48 1.75
N ALA A 280 6.48 16.47 2.47
CA ALA A 280 5.86 17.65 1.86
C ALA A 280 6.88 18.44 1.02
N LEU A 281 8.08 18.68 1.56
CA LEU A 281 9.17 19.34 0.85
C LEU A 281 9.57 18.58 -0.41
N ALA A 282 9.74 17.26 -0.31
CA ALA A 282 10.08 16.41 -1.45
C ALA A 282 8.99 16.43 -2.53
N CYS A 283 7.71 16.48 -2.16
CA CYS A 283 6.61 16.63 -3.12
C CYS A 283 6.62 18.02 -3.76
N ALA A 284 6.77 19.08 -2.96
CA ALA A 284 6.85 20.45 -3.50
C ALA A 284 8.03 20.59 -4.46
N TRP A 285 9.19 20.08 -4.10
CA TRP A 285 10.36 20.11 -4.98
C TRP A 285 10.12 19.39 -6.29
N GLN A 286 9.52 18.19 -6.29
CA GLN A 286 9.16 17.46 -7.50
C GLN A 286 8.26 18.28 -8.45
N ALA A 287 7.39 19.15 -7.95
CA ALA A 287 6.51 19.95 -8.79
C ALA A 287 7.25 20.98 -9.69
N PHE A 288 8.48 21.38 -9.31
CA PHE A 288 9.25 22.43 -9.97
C PHE A 288 10.52 21.92 -10.68
N LEU A 289 10.75 20.61 -10.71
CA LEU A 289 11.94 20.03 -11.34
C LEU A 289 11.73 19.82 -12.84
N ASP A 290 12.79 20.07 -13.60
CA ASP A 290 12.86 19.83 -15.04
C ASP A 290 13.98 18.86 -15.42
N ASP A 291 14.68 18.31 -14.43
CA ASP A 291 15.82 17.41 -14.60
C ASP A 291 15.63 16.07 -13.89
N THR A 292 16.02 14.99 -14.57
CA THR A 292 15.87 13.61 -14.10
C THR A 292 16.76 13.29 -12.89
N VAL A 293 17.97 13.88 -12.79
CA VAL A 293 18.88 13.63 -11.66
C VAL A 293 18.33 14.29 -10.41
N ALA A 294 17.85 15.55 -10.53
CA ALA A 294 17.19 16.22 -9.43
C ALA A 294 15.90 15.51 -9.01
N LEU A 295 15.14 14.96 -9.97
CA LEU A 295 13.97 14.12 -9.69
C LEU A 295 14.37 12.88 -8.88
N ALA A 296 15.47 12.20 -9.22
CA ALA A 296 15.98 11.07 -8.44
C ALA A 296 16.30 11.47 -6.99
N GLY A 297 16.97 12.62 -6.79
CA GLY A 297 17.22 13.17 -5.45
C GLY A 297 15.94 13.44 -4.66
N ALA A 298 14.96 14.07 -5.30
CA ALA A 298 13.66 14.35 -4.68
C ALA A 298 12.89 13.06 -4.35
N ARG A 299 13.02 12.00 -5.15
CA ARG A 299 12.44 10.67 -4.88
C ARG A 299 13.10 9.97 -3.69
N LEU A 300 14.40 10.14 -3.50
CA LEU A 300 15.09 9.64 -2.30
C LEU A 300 14.59 10.35 -1.03
N LEU A 301 14.46 11.67 -1.06
CA LEU A 301 13.89 12.45 0.06
C LEU A 301 12.43 12.08 0.32
N PHE A 302 11.63 11.90 -0.73
CA PHE A 302 10.26 11.38 -0.64
C PHE A 302 10.25 10.02 0.10
N GLY A 303 11.19 9.13 -0.24
CA GLY A 303 11.33 7.81 0.41
C GLY A 303 11.66 7.91 1.90
N LEU A 304 12.55 8.79 2.30
CA LEU A 304 12.86 9.05 3.71
C LEU A 304 11.66 9.63 4.45
N GLY A 305 10.99 10.64 3.88
CA GLY A 305 9.78 11.24 4.45
C GLY A 305 8.64 10.21 4.57
N MET A 306 8.47 9.35 3.56
CA MET A 306 7.52 8.23 3.59
C MET A 306 7.84 7.24 4.72
N LEU A 307 9.09 6.83 4.87
CA LEU A 307 9.53 5.92 5.92
C LEU A 307 9.25 6.50 7.31
N PHE A 308 9.66 7.73 7.55
CA PHE A 308 9.52 8.38 8.86
C PHE A 308 8.06 8.65 9.18
N GLY A 309 7.28 9.15 8.21
CA GLY A 309 5.85 9.39 8.38
C GLY A 309 5.06 8.11 8.68
N LEU A 310 5.24 7.04 7.91
CA LEU A 310 4.56 5.75 8.14
C LEU A 310 4.94 5.14 9.50
N ARG A 311 6.22 5.16 9.87
CA ARG A 311 6.65 4.64 11.16
C ARG A 311 6.14 5.48 12.33
N GLY A 312 6.20 6.80 12.18
CA GLY A 312 5.68 7.71 13.19
C GLY A 312 4.18 7.51 13.43
N LEU A 313 3.39 7.42 12.36
CA LEU A 313 1.95 7.13 12.44
C LEU A 313 1.66 5.78 13.08
N ASN A 314 2.36 4.71 12.66
CA ASN A 314 2.16 3.38 13.23
C ASN A 314 2.55 3.29 14.70
N ARG A 315 3.61 3.97 15.13
CA ARG A 315 4.01 4.06 16.54
C ARG A 315 3.00 4.86 17.36
N SER A 316 2.55 6.00 16.85
CA SER A 316 1.49 6.79 17.50
C SER A 316 0.19 6.02 17.61
N LEU A 317 -0.17 5.23 16.58
CA LEU A 317 -1.32 4.34 16.63
C LEU A 317 -1.14 3.26 17.70
N ALA A 318 0.02 2.62 17.78
CA ALA A 318 0.31 1.58 18.77
C ALA A 318 0.22 2.13 20.21
N ALA A 319 0.70 3.36 20.43
CA ALA A 319 0.62 4.03 21.74
C ALA A 319 -0.82 4.35 22.18
N VAL A 320 -1.72 4.63 21.21
CA VAL A 320 -3.15 4.92 21.48
C VAL A 320 -3.98 3.64 21.56
N ALA A 321 -3.62 2.61 20.78
CA ALA A 321 -4.37 1.36 20.64
C ALA A 321 -3.98 0.34 21.71
N THR A 322 -4.16 0.67 22.99
CA THR A 322 -3.90 -0.23 24.13
C THR A 322 -5.20 -0.87 24.64
N GLY A 323 -5.12 -2.12 25.13
CA GLY A 323 -6.23 -2.79 25.78
C GLY A 323 -7.30 -3.40 24.85
N GLN A 324 -8.51 -3.60 25.39
CA GLN A 324 -9.63 -4.17 24.63
C GLN A 324 -10.11 -3.18 23.54
N GLY A 325 -10.17 -3.66 22.29
CA GLY A 325 -10.59 -2.83 21.15
C GLY A 325 -9.46 -2.32 20.26
N ALA A 326 -8.20 -2.60 20.59
CA ALA A 326 -7.04 -2.24 19.75
C ALA A 326 -7.23 -2.70 18.28
N GLY A 327 -7.68 -3.92 18.04
CA GLY A 327 -7.93 -4.43 16.69
C GLY A 327 -8.95 -3.60 15.90
N ARG A 328 -9.97 -3.06 16.57
CA ARG A 328 -10.97 -2.18 15.97
C ARG A 328 -10.38 -0.83 15.58
N LEU A 329 -9.48 -0.29 16.40
CA LEU A 329 -8.77 0.96 16.11
C LEU A 329 -7.80 0.78 14.92
N PHE A 330 -7.01 -0.30 14.91
CA PHE A 330 -6.15 -0.65 13.76
C PHE A 330 -6.98 -0.80 12.47
N GLY A 331 -8.12 -1.50 12.53
CA GLY A 331 -9.01 -1.66 11.38
C GLY A 331 -9.58 -0.34 10.85
N ARG A 332 -9.98 0.57 11.73
CA ARG A 332 -10.45 1.91 11.34
C ARG A 332 -9.32 2.76 10.72
N PHE A 333 -8.12 2.67 11.27
CA PHE A 333 -6.96 3.38 10.78
C PHE A 333 -6.55 2.90 9.37
N ASP A 334 -6.53 1.58 9.14
CA ASP A 334 -6.27 0.98 7.83
C ASP A 334 -7.36 1.35 6.81
N ALA A 335 -8.63 1.26 7.20
CA ALA A 335 -9.76 1.68 6.36
C ALA A 335 -9.67 3.16 5.97
N CYS A 336 -9.30 4.02 6.92
CA CYS A 336 -9.08 5.44 6.67
C CYS A 336 -8.02 5.67 5.58
N GLY A 337 -6.88 4.98 5.65
CA GLY A 337 -5.83 5.05 4.63
C GLY A 337 -6.30 4.56 3.26
N LYS A 338 -7.11 3.50 3.19
CA LYS A 338 -7.68 2.99 1.94
C LYS A 338 -8.64 3.99 1.29
N TRP A 339 -9.54 4.59 2.08
CA TRP A 339 -10.44 5.64 1.58
C TRP A 339 -9.70 6.88 1.11
N ALA A 340 -8.65 7.28 1.83
CA ALA A 340 -7.76 8.35 1.40
C ALA A 340 -7.12 8.04 0.04
N GLY A 341 -6.67 6.79 -0.16
CA GLY A 341 -6.12 6.32 -1.43
C GLY A 341 -7.13 6.37 -2.58
N VAL A 342 -8.38 5.97 -2.34
CA VAL A 342 -9.46 6.04 -3.35
C VAL A 342 -9.72 7.49 -3.76
N LEU A 343 -9.88 8.39 -2.78
CA LEU A 343 -10.10 9.82 -3.06
C LEU A 343 -8.88 10.46 -3.75
N ALA A 344 -7.67 10.05 -3.38
CA ALA A 344 -6.43 10.52 -4.00
C ALA A 344 -6.36 10.16 -5.49
N GLY A 345 -6.74 8.95 -5.88
CA GLY A 345 -6.75 8.54 -7.29
C GLY A 345 -7.75 9.34 -8.12
N VAL A 346 -8.96 9.55 -7.60
CA VAL A 346 -9.97 10.40 -8.26
C VAL A 346 -9.45 11.85 -8.38
N ALA A 347 -8.92 12.39 -7.28
CA ALA A 347 -8.36 13.75 -7.27
C ALA A 347 -7.18 13.88 -8.22
N ALA A 348 -6.28 12.86 -8.32
CA ALA A 348 -5.16 12.88 -9.24
C ALA A 348 -5.62 13.06 -10.70
N GLY A 349 -6.70 12.36 -11.10
CA GLY A 349 -7.30 12.51 -12.43
C GLY A 349 -7.81 13.93 -12.69
N ALA A 350 -8.63 14.45 -11.79
CA ALA A 350 -9.20 15.80 -11.89
C ALA A 350 -8.13 16.89 -11.89
N LEU A 351 -7.15 16.78 -11.00
CA LEU A 351 -6.03 17.74 -10.89
C LEU A 351 -5.18 17.75 -12.18
N THR A 352 -4.79 16.57 -12.65
CA THR A 352 -3.95 16.45 -13.85
C THR A 352 -4.67 16.94 -15.09
N GLN A 353 -5.96 16.63 -15.24
CA GLN A 353 -6.76 17.07 -16.39
C GLN A 353 -6.98 18.58 -16.40
N ARG A 354 -7.21 19.19 -15.23
CA ARG A 354 -7.56 20.61 -15.11
C ARG A 354 -6.35 21.53 -15.10
N TRP A 355 -5.26 21.13 -14.43
CA TRP A 355 -4.12 22.01 -14.15
C TRP A 355 -2.75 21.39 -14.49
N GLY A 356 -2.73 20.20 -15.10
CA GLY A 356 -1.52 19.56 -15.57
C GLY A 356 -0.88 18.59 -14.56
N PRO A 357 0.17 17.86 -15.02
CA PRO A 357 0.73 16.69 -14.32
C PRO A 357 1.56 17.02 -13.06
N THR A 358 1.87 18.30 -12.81
CA THR A 358 2.59 18.74 -11.61
C THR A 358 1.68 18.96 -10.40
N THR A 359 0.40 19.24 -10.65
CA THR A 359 -0.56 19.59 -9.59
C THR A 359 -0.82 18.48 -8.57
N PRO A 360 -0.79 17.18 -8.90
CA PRO A 360 -0.83 16.12 -7.88
C PRO A 360 0.30 16.22 -6.85
N PHE A 361 1.49 16.65 -7.25
CA PHE A 361 2.63 16.82 -6.32
C PHE A 361 2.43 18.01 -5.38
N LEU A 362 1.87 19.11 -5.88
CA LEU A 362 1.51 20.27 -5.04
C LEU A 362 0.39 19.90 -4.05
N ALA A 363 -0.63 19.17 -4.50
CA ALA A 363 -1.68 18.68 -3.62
C ALA A 363 -1.13 17.72 -2.55
N ALA A 364 -0.18 16.85 -2.91
CA ALA A 364 0.54 16.00 -1.97
C ALA A 364 1.33 16.79 -0.94
N ALA A 365 2.05 17.82 -1.37
CA ALA A 365 2.81 18.71 -0.49
C ALA A 365 1.91 19.41 0.53
N LEU A 366 0.79 20.00 0.06
CA LEU A 366 -0.18 20.65 0.93
C LEU A 366 -0.85 19.69 1.91
N ALA A 367 -1.25 18.51 1.45
CA ALA A 367 -1.86 17.49 2.32
C ALA A 367 -0.87 16.98 3.39
N ALA A 368 0.38 16.72 3.02
CA ALA A 368 1.40 16.30 3.98
C ALA A 368 1.76 17.41 4.98
N ALA A 369 1.84 18.65 4.54
CA ALA A 369 2.05 19.81 5.43
C ALA A 369 0.86 20.00 6.39
N ALA A 370 -0.38 19.84 5.92
CA ALA A 370 -1.58 19.86 6.74
C ALA A 370 -1.61 18.71 7.76
N ALA A 371 -1.13 17.51 7.36
CA ALA A 371 -0.96 16.40 8.31
C ALA A 371 0.05 16.74 9.42
N ALA A 372 1.20 17.32 9.05
CA ALA A 372 2.21 17.77 10.03
C ALA A 372 1.64 18.82 10.98
N LEU A 373 0.93 19.82 10.46
CA LEU A 373 0.28 20.85 11.26
C LEU A 373 -0.75 20.26 12.23
N THR A 374 -1.57 19.31 11.74
CA THR A 374 -2.56 18.61 12.58
C THR A 374 -1.89 17.94 13.78
N VAL A 375 -0.74 17.26 13.53
CA VAL A 375 0.02 16.59 14.60
C VAL A 375 0.63 17.63 15.55
N LEU A 376 1.27 18.68 15.04
CA LEU A 376 1.89 19.73 15.87
C LEU A 376 0.91 20.44 16.80
N VAL A 377 -0.28 20.77 16.30
CA VAL A 377 -1.32 21.48 17.07
C VAL A 377 -1.92 20.59 18.16
N ARG A 378 -2.10 19.32 17.89
CA ARG A 378 -2.80 18.40 18.79
C ARG A 378 -1.88 17.57 19.68
N PHE A 379 -0.59 17.44 19.32
CA PHE A 379 0.44 16.73 20.07
C PHE A 379 1.62 17.68 20.35
N PRO A 380 1.49 18.67 21.26
CA PRO A 380 2.60 19.57 21.57
C PRO A 380 3.81 18.79 22.10
N SER A 381 4.98 19.18 21.63
CA SER A 381 6.28 18.48 21.70
C SER A 381 6.76 18.03 23.09
N ARG A 382 6.31 18.63 24.18
CA ARG A 382 6.61 18.17 25.55
C ARG A 382 6.04 16.79 25.88
N ARG A 383 4.98 16.33 25.21
CA ARG A 383 4.34 15.02 25.43
C ARG A 383 4.91 13.90 24.58
N ILE A 384 5.57 14.21 23.46
CA ILE A 384 6.25 13.21 22.64
C ILE A 384 7.53 12.72 23.36
N ALA A 385 8.20 13.61 24.11
CA ALA A 385 9.37 13.29 24.90
C ALA A 385 9.06 12.43 26.14
N ASP A 386 7.88 12.62 26.79
CA ASP A 386 7.47 11.84 27.96
C ASP A 386 7.12 10.40 27.64
N VAL A 387 6.61 10.13 26.44
CA VAL A 387 6.37 8.75 25.94
C VAL A 387 7.69 8.04 25.63
N ALA A 388 8.70 8.77 25.17
CA ALA A 388 10.05 8.26 24.90
C ALA A 388 10.83 7.91 26.17
N ALA A 389 10.60 8.64 27.26
CA ALA A 389 11.28 8.42 28.55
C ALA A 389 10.72 7.24 29.35
N HIS A 390 9.54 6.70 28.98
CA HIS A 390 8.94 5.54 29.67
C HIS A 390 9.32 4.19 29.03
N ASP A 391 9.92 4.21 27.81
CA ASP A 391 10.34 3.02 27.07
C ASP A 391 11.87 2.81 27.08
N ALA A 392 12.63 3.65 27.80
CA ALA A 392 14.07 3.52 28.03
C ALA A 392 14.37 2.93 29.42
#